data_f69081201f0ea770582b21b84db6660f
#
_entry.id   f69081201f0ea770582b21b84db6660f
#
_cell.length_a   1.000
_cell.length_b   1.000
_cell.length_c   1.000
_cell.angle_alpha   90.00
_cell.angle_beta   90.00
_cell.angle_gamma   90.00
#
_symmetry.space_group_name_H-M   'P 1'
#
loop_
_entity.id
_entity.type
_entity.pdbx_description
1 polymer ?
#
loop_
_entity_poly.entity_id
_entity_poly.type
_entity_poly.pdbx_seq_one_letter_code
_entity_poly.pdbx_strand_id
1 'polypeptide(L)'
;MSDDLSLAKEWAVCRPNDQNGWVHAFKVTDPNLSVLDFQELGVLAWMAELMKHRDAGKSRRFNMLSQKFIAKFGVDSSGCDIIRGWRANASYFYIVTEFVHDEIDVDILEELLMLGGLGIQYCIKSPRAFAALSKVSGYPRPVAYGEYNNRYNERDRQARDRMDELISGPANKAVRVMSTLVEGDA
;
A
#
# COMPACT_ATOMS: atom_id res chain seq x y z
N MET A 1 8.62 2.65 4.71
CA MET A 1 9.38 3.86 4.36
C MET A 1 8.83 4.41 3.05
N SER A 2 9.10 5.68 2.70
CA SER A 2 8.69 6.29 1.44
C SER A 2 9.88 7.00 0.82
N ASP A 3 9.88 7.13 -0.50
CA ASP A 3 10.83 7.96 -1.26
C ASP A 3 10.37 9.43 -1.40
N ASP A 4 9.15 9.74 -0.95
CA ASP A 4 8.60 11.09 -0.92
C ASP A 4 8.79 11.75 0.46
N LEU A 5 9.55 12.85 0.49
CA LEU A 5 9.81 13.60 1.71
C LEU A 5 8.56 14.33 2.23
N SER A 6 7.70 14.83 1.35
CA SER A 6 6.47 15.53 1.75
C SER A 6 5.52 14.58 2.45
N LEU A 7 5.34 13.39 1.86
CA LEU A 7 4.56 12.31 2.46
C LEU A 7 5.13 11.87 3.82
N ALA A 8 6.44 11.71 3.92
CA ALA A 8 7.08 11.34 5.18
C ALA A 8 6.83 12.37 6.28
N LYS A 9 6.80 13.68 5.94
CA LYS A 9 6.49 14.76 6.88
C LYS A 9 5.03 14.74 7.32
N GLU A 10 4.10 14.52 6.40
CA GLU A 10 2.69 14.39 6.74
C GLU A 10 2.44 13.20 7.66
N TRP A 11 3.11 12.08 7.40
CA TRP A 11 3.00 10.90 8.27
C TRP A 11 3.62 11.08 9.65
N ALA A 12 4.63 11.92 9.76
CA ALA A 12 5.22 12.23 11.05
C ALA A 12 4.23 12.92 12.01
N VAL A 13 3.17 13.55 11.49
CA VAL A 13 2.18 14.32 12.25
C VAL A 13 0.74 13.82 12.14
N CYS A 14 0.48 12.74 11.39
CA CYS A 14 -0.89 12.21 11.18
C CYS A 14 -1.46 11.44 12.39
N ARG A 15 -0.91 11.59 13.57
CA ARG A 15 -1.36 10.95 14.80
C ARG A 15 -2.41 11.79 15.52
N PRO A 16 -3.37 11.18 16.24
CA PRO A 16 -4.49 11.89 16.87
C PRO A 16 -4.12 12.75 18.09
N ASN A 17 -2.86 12.93 18.40
CA ASN A 17 -2.39 13.64 19.60
C ASN A 17 -1.84 15.04 19.33
N ASP A 18 -2.07 15.61 18.16
CA ASP A 18 -1.74 17.00 17.77
C ASP A 18 -0.27 17.40 18.05
N GLN A 19 0.65 16.46 17.97
CA GLN A 19 2.05 16.67 18.30
C GLN A 19 2.92 16.81 17.05
N ASN A 20 3.97 17.64 17.19
CA ASN A 20 5.05 17.68 16.22
C ASN A 20 5.69 16.32 16.05
N GLY A 21 6.10 16.03 14.83
CA GLY A 21 6.74 14.77 14.48
C GLY A 21 8.21 14.94 14.13
N TRP A 22 8.81 13.82 13.72
CA TRP A 22 10.21 13.75 13.27
C TRP A 22 10.29 12.91 12.00
N VAL A 23 11.01 13.43 11.01
CA VAL A 23 11.36 12.68 9.80
C VAL A 23 12.81 12.23 9.87
N HIS A 24 13.03 10.97 9.61
CA HIS A 24 14.34 10.36 9.46
C HIS A 24 14.61 10.07 7.99
N ALA A 25 15.82 10.28 7.51
CA ALA A 25 16.26 9.88 6.18
C ALA A 25 17.40 8.87 6.28
N PHE A 26 17.35 7.87 5.41
CA PHE A 26 18.35 6.82 5.31
C PHE A 26 18.78 6.64 3.86
N LYS A 27 20.03 6.29 3.67
CA LYS A 27 20.58 5.82 2.40
C LYS A 27 20.80 4.32 2.51
N VAL A 28 20.36 3.58 1.49
CA VAL A 28 20.72 2.16 1.34
C VAL A 28 22.13 2.09 0.76
N THR A 29 23.03 1.39 1.43
CA THR A 29 24.47 1.35 1.09
C THR A 29 24.91 0.05 0.41
N ASP A 30 24.13 -1.02 0.52
CA ASP A 30 24.39 -2.29 -0.17
C ASP A 30 23.59 -2.36 -1.48
N PRO A 31 24.26 -2.32 -2.65
CA PRO A 31 23.57 -2.39 -3.95
C PRO A 31 23.10 -3.81 -4.31
N ASN A 32 23.53 -4.83 -3.55
CA ASN A 32 23.21 -6.23 -3.82
C ASN A 32 22.03 -6.75 -2.99
N LEU A 33 21.24 -5.87 -2.38
CA LEU A 33 20.01 -6.26 -1.71
C LEU A 33 18.98 -6.74 -2.72
N SER A 34 18.32 -7.85 -2.42
CA SER A 34 17.22 -8.35 -3.23
C SER A 34 15.96 -7.51 -3.00
N VAL A 35 15.45 -6.90 -4.07
CA VAL A 35 14.24 -6.09 -4.05
C VAL A 35 13.14 -6.84 -4.78
N LEU A 36 12.05 -7.12 -4.11
CA LEU A 36 10.82 -7.61 -4.74
C LEU A 36 9.95 -6.41 -5.09
N ASP A 37 9.87 -6.10 -6.38
CA ASP A 37 9.15 -4.93 -6.90
C ASP A 37 7.77 -5.32 -7.43
N PHE A 38 6.74 -4.97 -6.69
CA PHE A 38 5.36 -5.25 -7.09
C PHE A 38 4.84 -4.33 -8.21
N GLN A 39 5.52 -3.23 -8.53
CA GLN A 39 5.17 -2.46 -9.73
C GLN A 39 5.50 -3.21 -11.01
N GLU A 40 6.55 -4.04 -10.99
CA GLU A 40 6.91 -4.91 -12.12
C GLU A 40 6.05 -6.18 -12.16
N LEU A 41 5.66 -6.70 -10.99
CA LEU A 41 4.85 -7.91 -10.87
C LEU A 41 3.36 -7.67 -11.13
N GLY A 42 2.92 -6.42 -11.04
CA GLY A 42 1.55 -6.01 -11.31
C GLY A 42 0.63 -5.98 -10.07
N VAL A 43 -0.50 -5.32 -10.26
CA VAL A 43 -1.45 -5.00 -9.19
C VAL A 43 -2.07 -6.23 -8.54
N LEU A 44 -2.30 -7.31 -9.27
CA LEU A 44 -2.88 -8.55 -8.71
C LEU A 44 -1.91 -9.24 -7.73
N ALA A 45 -0.62 -9.27 -8.06
CA ALA A 45 0.40 -9.78 -7.15
C ALA A 45 0.50 -8.92 -5.88
N TRP A 46 0.38 -7.58 -6.01
CA TRP A 46 0.34 -6.69 -4.84
C TRP A 46 -0.90 -6.91 -3.97
N MET A 47 -2.08 -7.08 -4.57
CA MET A 47 -3.30 -7.40 -3.83
C MET A 47 -3.16 -8.72 -3.07
N ALA A 48 -2.56 -9.73 -3.68
CA ALA A 48 -2.28 -11.00 -3.02
C ALA A 48 -1.32 -10.83 -1.83
N GLU A 49 -0.29 -10.00 -1.96
CA GLU A 49 0.64 -9.70 -0.86
C GLU A 49 -0.06 -8.96 0.29
N LEU A 50 -0.93 -7.98 -0.01
CA LEU A 50 -1.73 -7.32 1.01
C LEU A 50 -2.65 -8.29 1.76
N MET A 51 -3.29 -9.21 1.05
CA MET A 51 -4.15 -10.23 1.64
C MET A 51 -3.39 -11.20 2.56
N LYS A 52 -2.12 -11.52 2.26
CA LYS A 52 -1.28 -12.37 3.14
C LYS A 52 -1.01 -11.74 4.51
N HIS A 53 -0.87 -10.40 4.54
CA HIS A 53 -0.40 -9.69 5.73
C HIS A 53 -1.51 -9.01 6.52
N ARG A 54 -2.75 -9.10 6.07
CA ARG A 54 -3.87 -8.49 6.74
C ARG A 54 -5.04 -9.47 6.88
N ASP A 55 -5.41 -9.72 8.09
CA ASP A 55 -6.65 -10.40 8.40
C ASP A 55 -7.83 -9.46 8.13
N ALA A 56 -8.34 -9.51 6.90
CA ALA A 56 -9.51 -8.75 6.46
C ALA A 56 -10.78 -9.51 6.76
N GLY A 57 -10.66 -10.74 7.16
CA GLY A 57 -11.77 -11.64 7.08
C GLY A 57 -12.40 -11.98 8.40
N LYS A 58 -13.51 -11.35 8.67
CA LYS A 58 -14.48 -11.87 9.63
C LYS A 58 -15.41 -12.91 9.00
N SER A 59 -15.48 -13.01 7.66
CA SER A 59 -16.34 -13.97 6.98
C SER A 59 -15.55 -15.17 6.41
N ARG A 60 -16.14 -16.36 6.54
CA ARG A 60 -15.56 -17.61 5.96
C ARG A 60 -15.37 -17.50 4.44
N ARG A 61 -16.31 -16.85 3.75
CA ARG A 61 -16.23 -16.63 2.28
C ARG A 61 -15.06 -15.76 1.90
N PHE A 62 -14.85 -14.65 2.61
CA PHE A 62 -13.72 -13.74 2.38
C PHE A 62 -12.39 -14.50 2.50
N ASN A 63 -12.21 -15.25 3.59
CA ASN A 63 -10.98 -16.01 3.82
C ASN A 63 -10.75 -17.05 2.72
N MET A 64 -11.80 -17.74 2.28
CA MET A 64 -11.71 -18.75 1.22
C MET A 64 -11.28 -18.11 -0.12
N LEU A 65 -11.91 -17.00 -0.51
CA LEU A 65 -11.59 -16.29 -1.76
C LEU A 65 -10.17 -15.70 -1.72
N SER A 66 -9.80 -15.08 -0.61
CA SER A 66 -8.43 -14.55 -0.43
C SER A 66 -7.38 -15.65 -0.53
N GLN A 67 -7.62 -16.83 0.06
CA GLN A 67 -6.70 -17.96 -0.02
C GLN A 67 -6.52 -18.46 -1.46
N LYS A 68 -7.61 -18.61 -2.21
CA LYS A 68 -7.57 -18.99 -3.63
C LYS A 68 -6.83 -17.94 -4.47
N PHE A 69 -7.11 -16.67 -4.21
CA PHE A 69 -6.45 -15.55 -4.89
C PHE A 69 -4.93 -15.53 -4.61
N ILE A 70 -4.54 -15.69 -3.35
CA ILE A 70 -3.13 -15.80 -2.94
C ILE A 70 -2.46 -17.00 -3.62
N ALA A 71 -3.14 -18.14 -3.73
CA ALA A 71 -2.60 -19.31 -4.39
C ALA A 71 -2.35 -19.07 -5.89
N LYS A 72 -3.19 -18.27 -6.56
CA LYS A 72 -3.09 -17.97 -8.00
C LYS A 72 -2.11 -16.85 -8.32
N PHE A 73 -2.13 -15.75 -7.55
CA PHE A 73 -1.40 -14.52 -7.85
C PHE A 73 -0.28 -14.20 -6.84
N GLY A 74 -0.20 -14.93 -5.76
CA GLY A 74 0.81 -14.69 -4.74
C GLY A 74 2.20 -15.07 -5.20
N VAL A 75 3.17 -14.25 -4.83
CA VAL A 75 4.60 -14.53 -5.05
C VAL A 75 5.27 -14.85 -3.73
N ASP A 76 6.35 -15.63 -3.77
CA ASP A 76 7.15 -15.87 -2.58
C ASP A 76 7.99 -14.65 -2.24
N SER A 77 7.61 -13.96 -1.18
CA SER A 77 8.34 -12.80 -0.66
C SER A 77 9.31 -13.14 0.49
N SER A 78 9.45 -14.43 0.87
CA SER A 78 10.23 -14.83 2.05
C SER A 78 11.72 -14.52 1.94
N GLY A 79 12.30 -14.66 0.76
CA GLY A 79 13.74 -14.52 0.49
C GLY A 79 14.19 -13.11 0.11
N CYS A 80 13.30 -12.12 0.02
CA CYS A 80 13.70 -10.77 -0.36
C CYS A 80 14.14 -9.94 0.85
N ASP A 81 15.06 -8.98 0.60
CA ASP A 81 15.54 -8.02 1.57
C ASP A 81 14.61 -6.82 1.73
N ILE A 82 14.02 -6.39 0.62
CA ILE A 82 13.15 -5.22 0.54
C ILE A 82 11.93 -5.56 -0.33
N ILE A 83 10.75 -5.15 0.09
CA ILE A 83 9.54 -5.11 -0.73
C ILE A 83 9.29 -3.67 -1.14
N ARG A 84 9.05 -3.46 -2.44
CA ARG A 84 8.66 -2.19 -3.04
C ARG A 84 7.27 -2.33 -3.66
N GLY A 85 6.38 -1.40 -3.38
CA GLY A 85 5.01 -1.47 -3.91
C GLY A 85 4.19 -0.22 -3.61
N TRP A 86 2.93 -0.26 -4.02
CA TRP A 86 1.98 0.83 -3.75
C TRP A 86 1.72 0.98 -2.24
N ARG A 87 1.07 2.06 -1.88
CA ARG A 87 0.72 2.32 -0.49
C ARG A 87 -0.17 1.21 0.10
N ALA A 88 0.12 0.84 1.34
CA ALA A 88 -0.55 -0.23 2.07
C ALA A 88 -0.97 0.18 3.49
N ASN A 89 -1.45 1.40 3.69
CA ASN A 89 -1.94 1.81 5.01
C ASN A 89 -3.37 1.31 5.29
N ALA A 90 -3.84 1.51 6.52
CA ALA A 90 -5.15 1.06 6.96
C ALA A 90 -6.32 1.63 6.15
N SER A 91 -6.22 2.89 5.68
CA SER A 91 -7.26 3.55 4.87
C SER A 91 -7.46 2.86 3.51
N TYR A 92 -6.40 2.29 2.95
CA TYR A 92 -6.45 1.59 1.65
C TYR A 92 -6.82 0.12 1.77
N PHE A 93 -6.91 -0.40 2.97
CA PHE A 93 -7.40 -1.76 3.19
C PHE A 93 -8.87 -1.92 2.79
N TYR A 94 -9.64 -0.85 2.78
CA TYR A 94 -10.98 -0.80 2.21
C TYR A 94 -10.98 -1.28 0.74
N ILE A 95 -10.03 -0.82 -0.08
CA ILE A 95 -9.90 -1.27 -1.49
C ILE A 95 -9.75 -2.79 -1.59
N VAL A 96 -8.94 -3.40 -0.72
CA VAL A 96 -8.77 -4.86 -0.69
C VAL A 96 -10.08 -5.56 -0.35
N THR A 97 -10.81 -5.03 0.63
CA THR A 97 -12.08 -5.60 1.07
C THR A 97 -13.14 -5.52 -0.03
N GLU A 98 -13.31 -4.37 -0.66
CA GLU A 98 -14.27 -4.16 -1.74
C GLU A 98 -13.91 -4.99 -3.00
N PHE A 99 -12.62 -5.12 -3.30
CA PHE A 99 -12.17 -5.99 -4.38
C PHE A 99 -12.53 -7.46 -4.12
N VAL A 100 -12.34 -7.97 -2.91
CA VAL A 100 -12.71 -9.34 -2.55
C VAL A 100 -14.23 -9.55 -2.57
N HIS A 101 -15.01 -8.50 -2.38
CA HIS A 101 -16.46 -8.55 -2.46
C HIS A 101 -17.03 -8.37 -3.88
N ASP A 102 -16.17 -8.34 -4.89
CA ASP A 102 -16.55 -8.09 -6.29
C ASP A 102 -17.16 -6.69 -6.56
N GLU A 103 -16.82 -5.70 -5.72
CA GLU A 103 -17.30 -4.32 -5.86
C GLU A 103 -16.33 -3.42 -6.64
N ILE A 104 -15.11 -3.89 -6.88
CA ILE A 104 -14.05 -3.15 -7.60
C ILE A 104 -13.52 -3.99 -8.75
N ASP A 105 -13.47 -3.39 -9.94
CA ASP A 105 -12.86 -3.99 -11.13
C ASP A 105 -11.33 -3.91 -11.08
N VAL A 106 -10.65 -4.87 -11.69
CA VAL A 106 -9.18 -4.89 -11.84
C VAL A 106 -8.68 -3.65 -12.58
N ASP A 107 -9.44 -3.19 -13.58
CA ASP A 107 -9.04 -2.08 -14.44
C ASP A 107 -8.83 -0.75 -13.69
N ILE A 108 -9.49 -0.58 -12.53
CA ILE A 108 -9.36 0.63 -11.70
C ILE A 108 -8.47 0.44 -10.46
N LEU A 109 -8.02 -0.78 -10.17
CA LEU A 109 -7.26 -1.08 -8.94
C LEU A 109 -5.98 -0.28 -8.82
N GLU A 110 -5.21 -0.15 -9.90
CA GLU A 110 -3.94 0.57 -9.87
C GLU A 110 -4.17 2.07 -9.61
N GLU A 111 -5.17 2.67 -10.29
CA GLU A 111 -5.55 4.06 -10.04
C GLU A 111 -5.98 4.27 -8.59
N LEU A 112 -6.80 3.37 -8.04
CA LEU A 112 -7.22 3.41 -6.64
C LEU A 112 -6.04 3.36 -5.66
N LEU A 113 -5.05 2.51 -5.90
CA LEU A 113 -3.86 2.39 -5.06
C LEU A 113 -2.91 3.59 -5.17
N MET A 114 -3.00 4.36 -6.26
CA MET A 114 -2.22 5.58 -6.51
C MET A 114 -2.90 6.86 -5.99
N LEU A 115 -4.14 6.79 -5.51
CA LEU A 115 -4.87 7.97 -5.03
C LEU A 115 -4.11 8.72 -3.94
N GLY A 116 -4.24 10.03 -3.97
CA GLY A 116 -3.58 10.94 -3.04
C GLY A 116 -2.09 11.18 -3.33
N GLY A 117 -1.58 10.70 -4.47
CA GLY A 117 -0.18 10.93 -4.87
C GLY A 117 0.85 10.41 -3.86
N LEU A 118 0.57 9.27 -3.25
CA LEU A 118 1.28 8.79 -2.07
C LEU A 118 2.57 8.01 -2.37
N GLY A 119 2.97 8.00 -3.63
CA GLY A 119 4.22 7.42 -4.07
C GLY A 119 4.36 5.93 -3.79
N ILE A 120 5.58 5.49 -3.81
CA ILE A 120 5.97 4.10 -3.58
C ILE A 120 6.46 3.92 -2.14
N GLN A 121 6.12 2.79 -1.58
CA GLN A 121 6.54 2.41 -0.24
C GLN A 121 7.55 1.27 -0.28
N TYR A 122 8.43 1.31 0.71
CA TYR A 122 9.47 0.31 0.90
C TYR A 122 9.30 -0.33 2.28
N CYS A 123 9.18 -1.65 2.30
CA CYS A 123 9.24 -2.46 3.49
C CYS A 123 10.64 -3.09 3.59
N ILE A 124 11.41 -2.68 4.58
CA ILE A 124 12.72 -3.27 4.88
C ILE A 124 12.45 -4.54 5.68
N LYS A 125 12.86 -5.70 5.17
CA LYS A 125 12.48 -7.01 5.71
C LYS A 125 13.61 -7.72 6.43
N SER A 126 14.79 -7.78 5.82
CA SER A 126 15.88 -8.60 6.34
C SER A 126 16.78 -7.84 7.31
N PRO A 127 17.44 -8.56 8.24
CA PRO A 127 18.51 -7.96 9.07
C PRO A 127 19.64 -7.35 8.23
N ARG A 128 19.95 -7.95 7.07
CA ARG A 128 20.95 -7.44 6.12
C ARG A 128 20.52 -6.07 5.56
N ALA A 129 19.27 -5.93 5.16
CA ALA A 129 18.75 -4.65 4.66
C ALA A 129 18.72 -3.57 5.74
N PHE A 130 18.36 -3.92 6.98
CA PHE A 130 18.46 -3.00 8.12
C PHE A 130 19.89 -2.57 8.40
N ALA A 131 20.86 -3.49 8.35
CA ALA A 131 22.27 -3.18 8.54
C ALA A 131 22.86 -2.28 7.43
N ALA A 132 22.27 -2.34 6.22
CA ALA A 132 22.64 -1.51 5.09
C ALA A 132 22.04 -0.08 5.12
N LEU A 133 21.25 0.27 6.15
CA LEU A 133 20.71 1.61 6.31
C LEU A 133 21.71 2.54 6.96
N SER A 134 22.17 3.54 6.23
CA SER A 134 23.00 4.61 6.77
C SER A 134 22.18 5.89 6.96
N LYS A 135 22.27 6.50 8.14
CA LYS A 135 21.58 7.77 8.42
C LYS A 135 22.14 8.89 7.54
N VAL A 136 21.26 9.68 6.97
CA VAL A 136 21.63 10.87 6.21
C VAL A 136 21.94 12.02 7.19
N SER A 137 23.04 12.74 6.95
CA SER A 137 23.41 13.91 7.74
C SER A 137 22.30 14.97 7.72
N GLY A 138 22.12 15.66 8.85
CA GLY A 138 21.06 16.67 9.01
C GLY A 138 19.67 16.10 9.31
N TYR A 139 19.55 14.79 9.57
CA TYR A 139 18.35 14.12 10.09
C TYR A 139 18.63 13.50 11.47
N PRO A 140 17.58 13.35 12.34
CA PRO A 140 16.18 13.65 12.07
C PRO A 140 15.89 15.16 11.98
N ARG A 141 14.82 15.52 11.24
CA ARG A 141 14.30 16.91 11.16
C ARG A 141 12.95 17.00 11.82
N PRO A 142 12.70 18.06 12.63
CA PRO A 142 11.38 18.28 13.22
C PRO A 142 10.36 18.65 12.13
N VAL A 143 9.12 18.27 12.37
CA VAL A 143 7.97 18.55 11.50
C VAL A 143 6.88 19.17 12.34
N ALA A 144 6.45 20.38 11.99
CA ALA A 144 5.39 21.08 12.69
C ALA A 144 4.02 20.48 12.38
N TYR A 145 3.27 20.13 13.41
CA TYR A 145 1.92 19.56 13.27
C TYR A 145 1.01 20.47 12.44
N GLY A 146 0.90 21.77 12.79
CA GLY A 146 -0.02 22.69 12.13
C GLY A 146 0.24 22.92 10.64
N GLU A 147 1.47 22.70 10.16
CA GLU A 147 1.79 22.86 8.74
C GLU A 147 1.37 21.65 7.91
N TYR A 148 1.65 20.45 8.39
CA TYR A 148 1.53 19.23 7.59
C TYR A 148 0.23 18.45 7.84
N ASN A 149 -0.40 18.61 9.01
CA ASN A 149 -1.66 17.94 9.30
C ASN A 149 -2.80 18.42 8.39
N ASN A 150 -2.88 19.71 8.10
CA ASN A 150 -3.88 20.25 7.18
C ASN A 150 -3.69 19.71 5.75
N ARG A 151 -2.44 19.60 5.29
CA ARG A 151 -2.12 19.00 3.98
C ARG A 151 -2.51 17.54 3.92
N TYR A 152 -2.23 16.78 4.98
CA TYR A 152 -2.63 15.38 5.11
C TYR A 152 -4.16 15.24 5.01
N ASN A 153 -4.91 16.00 5.81
CA ASN A 153 -6.37 15.91 5.83
C ASN A 153 -7.00 16.29 4.49
N GLU A 154 -6.52 17.35 3.85
CA GLU A 154 -7.02 17.79 2.53
C GLU A 154 -6.75 16.73 1.46
N ARG A 155 -5.56 16.16 1.43
CA ARG A 155 -5.22 15.11 0.48
C ARG A 155 -6.01 13.82 0.74
N ASP A 156 -6.19 13.42 2.01
CA ASP A 156 -6.99 12.24 2.35
C ASP A 156 -8.46 12.42 1.94
N ARG A 157 -9.01 13.63 2.12
CA ARG A 157 -10.35 13.98 1.67
C ARG A 157 -10.47 13.86 0.13
N GLN A 158 -9.57 14.51 -0.61
CA GLN A 158 -9.58 14.47 -2.08
C GLN A 158 -9.42 13.03 -2.61
N ALA A 159 -8.58 12.23 -1.97
CA ALA A 159 -8.40 10.82 -2.33
C ALA A 159 -9.67 10.00 -2.10
N ARG A 160 -10.41 10.26 -1.02
CA ARG A 160 -11.70 9.59 -0.75
C ARG A 160 -12.76 10.01 -1.75
N ASP A 161 -12.90 11.32 -2.02
CA ASP A 161 -13.85 11.84 -3.00
C ASP A 161 -13.59 11.18 -4.38
N ARG A 162 -12.31 11.10 -4.79
CA ARG A 162 -11.94 10.47 -6.05
C ARG A 162 -12.15 8.95 -6.05
N MET A 163 -11.94 8.28 -4.93
CA MET A 163 -12.23 6.85 -4.78
C MET A 163 -13.71 6.56 -4.99
N ASP A 164 -14.59 7.37 -4.38
CA ASP A 164 -16.04 7.22 -4.52
C ASP A 164 -16.49 7.46 -5.99
N GLU A 165 -15.89 8.44 -6.68
CA GLU A 165 -16.12 8.67 -8.10
C GLU A 165 -15.70 7.47 -8.97
N LEU A 166 -14.53 6.88 -8.70
CA LEU A 166 -14.03 5.73 -9.46
C LEU A 166 -14.89 4.49 -9.23
N ILE A 167 -15.25 4.20 -7.98
CA ILE A 167 -16.06 3.03 -7.64
C ILE A 167 -17.48 3.15 -8.19
N SER A 168 -18.08 4.34 -8.15
CA SER A 168 -19.43 4.58 -8.70
C SER A 168 -19.45 4.85 -10.21
N GLY A 169 -18.29 5.06 -10.82
CA GLY A 169 -18.16 5.48 -12.22
C GLY A 169 -18.24 4.32 -13.22
N PRO A 170 -18.37 4.64 -14.53
CA PRO A 170 -18.55 3.65 -15.59
C PRO A 170 -17.30 2.79 -15.85
N ALA A 171 -16.12 3.19 -15.36
CA ALA A 171 -14.91 2.40 -15.45
C ALA A 171 -14.91 1.20 -14.50
N ASN A 172 -15.66 1.30 -13.41
CA ASN A 172 -15.87 0.19 -12.49
C ASN A 172 -17.06 -0.64 -13.00
N LYS A 173 -16.78 -1.72 -13.69
CA LYS A 173 -17.81 -2.59 -14.23
C LYS A 173 -18.43 -3.52 -13.19
N ALA A 174 -17.81 -3.64 -12.00
CA ALA A 174 -18.26 -4.43 -10.84
C ALA A 174 -18.78 -5.84 -11.23
N VAL A 175 -18.12 -6.50 -12.17
CA VAL A 175 -18.56 -7.79 -12.71
C VAL A 175 -17.79 -8.90 -12.00
N ARG A 176 -18.20 -9.30 -10.79
CA ARG A 176 -17.71 -10.50 -10.08
C ARG A 176 -16.24 -10.86 -10.37
N VAL A 177 -15.37 -9.85 -10.38
CA VAL A 177 -14.01 -9.95 -10.86
C VAL A 177 -13.22 -10.96 -10.04
N MET A 178 -13.39 -10.91 -8.73
CA MET A 178 -12.72 -11.83 -7.81
C MET A 178 -13.18 -13.27 -8.01
N SER A 179 -14.50 -13.48 -8.10
CA SER A 179 -15.07 -14.80 -8.36
C SER A 179 -14.60 -15.35 -9.71
N THR A 180 -14.59 -14.53 -10.75
CA THR A 180 -14.10 -14.93 -12.09
C THR A 180 -12.60 -15.26 -12.06
N LEU A 181 -11.79 -14.44 -11.40
CA LEU A 181 -10.34 -14.64 -11.33
C LEU A 181 -9.94 -15.93 -10.59
N VAL A 182 -10.74 -16.39 -9.62
CA VAL A 182 -10.39 -17.56 -8.78
C VAL A 182 -11.23 -18.79 -9.05
N GLU A 183 -12.38 -18.68 -9.70
CA GLU A 183 -13.33 -19.76 -9.97
C GLU A 183 -13.44 -20.08 -11.47
N GLY A 184 -12.97 -19.18 -12.36
CA GLY A 184 -13.10 -19.29 -13.80
C GLY A 184 -12.23 -20.36 -14.49
N ASP A 185 -11.49 -21.17 -13.74
CA ASP A 185 -10.65 -22.26 -14.24
C ASP A 185 -11.25 -23.66 -13.92
N ALA A 186 -12.58 -23.75 -13.73
CA ALA A 186 -13.28 -25.02 -13.50
C ALA A 186 -13.92 -25.58 -14.78
#